data_b230be6465f803237e9a9eebe085048d
#
_entry.id   b230be6465f803237e9a9eebe085048d
#
_cell.length_a   1.000
_cell.length_b   1.000
_cell.length_c   1.000
_cell.angle_alpha   90.00
_cell.angle_beta   90.00
_cell.angle_gamma   90.00
#
_symmetry.space_group_name_H-M   'P 1'
#
loop_
_entity.id
_entity.type
_entity.pdbx_description
1 polymer ?
#
loop_
_entity_poly.entity_id
_entity_poly.type
_entity_poly.pdbx_seq_one_letter_code
_entity_poly.pdbx_strand_id
1 'polypeptide(L)'
;MGGEIAVVTPAFYWKTPSDSEVIRHFEEISKNTNLSIFVYNIPPFTGINISNKAIFEIAKLDNVIGYKDSAANMIQFQQCLHHFKGTDFKMFMGNVD
;
A
#
# COMPACT_ATOMS: atom_id res chain seq x y z
N MET A 1 -9.03 15.74 -14.76
CA MET A 1 -9.63 14.78 -14.65
C MET A 1 -9.09 13.70 -14.01
N GLY A 2 -9.32 13.41 -13.11
CA GLY A 2 -8.76 12.41 -12.43
C GLY A 2 -9.34 11.13 -12.74
N GLY A 3 -9.10 10.30 -13.07
CA GLY A 3 -9.69 9.05 -13.35
C GLY A 3 -8.67 7.95 -13.42
N GLU A 4 -7.42 8.33 -13.56
CA GLU A 4 -6.40 7.33 -13.70
C GLU A 4 -5.78 6.98 -12.36
N ILE A 5 -5.52 5.71 -12.18
CA ILE A 5 -4.99 5.17 -10.93
C ILE A 5 -3.76 4.33 -11.25
N ALA A 6 -2.70 4.53 -10.47
CA ALA A 6 -1.53 3.70 -10.55
C ALA A 6 -1.57 2.68 -9.42
N VAL A 7 -1.34 1.42 -9.73
CA VAL A 7 -1.24 0.37 -8.72
C VAL A 7 0.25 0.13 -8.49
N VAL A 8 0.72 0.40 -7.28
CA VAL A 8 2.15 0.42 -6.99
C VAL A 8 2.51 -0.61 -5.94
N THR A 9 3.50 -1.43 -6.24
CA THR A 9 4.04 -2.40 -5.28
C THR A 9 5.28 -1.83 -4.63
N PRO A 10 5.71 -2.40 -3.48
CA PRO A 10 7.00 -2.02 -2.93
C PRO A 10 8.13 -2.41 -3.87
N ALA A 11 9.24 -1.71 -3.78
CA ALA A 11 10.39 -2.02 -4.61
C ALA A 11 11.02 -3.35 -4.21
N PHE A 12 11.78 -3.93 -5.14
CA PHE A 12 12.53 -5.13 -4.88
C PHE A 12 13.78 -4.78 -4.10
N TYR A 13 14.08 -5.53 -3.05
CA TYR A 13 15.25 -5.28 -2.23
C TYR A 13 16.09 -6.54 -2.06
N TRP A 14 17.38 -6.38 -1.81
CA TRP A 14 18.28 -7.49 -1.54
C TRP A 14 17.92 -8.18 -0.24
N LYS A 15 17.42 -7.42 0.71
CA LYS A 15 17.08 -7.90 2.04
C LYS A 15 15.75 -7.26 2.42
N THR A 16 15.19 -7.72 3.51
CA THR A 16 13.93 -7.14 4.00
C THR A 16 14.14 -5.65 4.30
N PRO A 17 13.38 -4.77 3.66
CA PRO A 17 13.53 -3.33 3.92
C PRO A 17 12.91 -2.95 5.25
N SER A 18 13.38 -1.84 5.80
CA SER A 18 12.75 -1.26 6.97
C SER A 18 11.46 -0.56 6.55
N ASP A 19 10.61 -0.27 7.53
CA ASP A 19 9.40 0.50 7.26
C ASP A 19 9.75 1.84 6.63
N SER A 20 10.82 2.50 7.09
CA SER A 20 11.25 3.78 6.54
C SER A 20 11.60 3.69 5.07
N GLU A 21 12.24 2.60 4.67
CA GLU A 21 12.61 2.40 3.27
C GLU A 21 11.37 2.20 2.40
N VAL A 22 10.40 1.42 2.88
CA VAL A 22 9.16 1.21 2.15
C VAL A 22 8.38 2.52 2.02
N ILE A 23 8.27 3.26 3.11
CA ILE A 23 7.56 4.54 3.12
C ILE A 23 8.22 5.50 2.14
N ARG A 24 9.56 5.58 2.14
CA ARG A 24 10.27 6.47 1.23
C ARG A 24 10.00 6.12 -0.23
N HIS A 25 9.93 4.83 -0.55
CA HIS A 25 9.63 4.38 -1.90
C HIS A 25 8.30 4.98 -2.38
N PHE A 26 7.26 4.90 -1.56
CA PHE A 26 5.96 5.43 -1.92
C PHE A 26 5.94 6.96 -1.92
N GLU A 27 6.70 7.60 -1.02
CA GLU A 27 6.81 9.05 -1.01
C GLU A 27 7.41 9.57 -2.31
N GLU A 28 8.46 8.90 -2.80
CA GLU A 28 9.12 9.32 -4.03
C GLU A 28 8.19 9.16 -5.23
N ILE A 29 7.45 8.05 -5.29
CA ILE A 29 6.49 7.86 -6.36
C ILE A 29 5.38 8.89 -6.27
N SER A 30 4.88 9.15 -5.08
CA SER A 30 3.80 10.11 -4.86
C SER A 30 4.18 11.49 -5.35
N LYS A 31 5.43 11.91 -5.11
CA LYS A 31 5.90 13.22 -5.53
C LYS A 31 6.03 13.34 -7.04
N ASN A 32 6.27 12.24 -7.72
CA ASN A 32 6.63 12.25 -9.13
C ASN A 32 5.49 11.85 -10.06
N THR A 33 4.28 11.75 -9.55
CA THR A 33 3.14 11.42 -10.38
C THR A 33 1.92 12.23 -9.95
N ASN A 34 1.04 12.52 -10.91
CA ASN A 34 -0.25 13.15 -10.62
C ASN A 34 -1.37 12.11 -10.52
N LEU A 35 -1.04 10.85 -10.67
CA LEU A 35 -2.05 9.79 -10.60
C LEU A 35 -2.42 9.51 -9.16
N SER A 36 -3.63 9.01 -8.96
CA SER A 36 -4.03 8.44 -7.68
C SER A 36 -3.35 7.09 -7.52
N ILE A 37 -2.91 6.77 -6.32
CA ILE A 37 -2.12 5.57 -6.06
C ILE A 37 -2.88 4.58 -5.20
N PHE A 38 -2.89 3.32 -5.62
CA PHE A 38 -3.29 2.20 -4.77
C PHE A 38 -2.03 1.46 -4.38
N VAL A 39 -1.82 1.27 -3.09
CA VAL A 39 -0.72 0.47 -2.57
C VAL A 39 -1.08 -0.99 -2.72
N TYR A 40 -0.24 -1.77 -3.36
CA TYR A 40 -0.51 -3.18 -3.60
C TYR A 40 0.48 -4.02 -2.81
N ASN A 41 0.00 -4.73 -1.80
CA ASN A 41 0.81 -5.61 -0.98
C ASN A 41 0.60 -7.04 -1.46
N ILE A 42 1.61 -7.59 -2.14
CA ILE A 42 1.52 -8.91 -2.73
C ILE A 42 2.81 -9.70 -2.42
N PRO A 43 2.99 -10.14 -1.17
CA PRO A 43 4.22 -10.79 -0.74
C PRO A 43 4.67 -11.99 -1.57
N PRO A 44 3.78 -12.83 -2.10
CA PRO A 44 4.24 -13.94 -2.93
C PRO A 44 5.09 -13.52 -4.13
N PHE A 45 4.86 -12.30 -4.64
CA PHE A 45 5.62 -11.82 -5.79
C PHE A 45 6.76 -10.89 -5.40
N THR A 46 6.56 -10.04 -4.38
CA THR A 46 7.58 -9.05 -4.02
C THR A 46 8.54 -9.58 -2.96
N GLY A 47 8.14 -10.59 -2.20
CA GLY A 47 8.91 -11.06 -1.06
C GLY A 47 8.82 -10.13 0.15
N ILE A 48 7.97 -9.11 0.08
CA ILE A 48 7.85 -8.12 1.13
C ILE A 48 6.41 -8.02 1.58
N ASN A 49 6.17 -8.09 2.88
CA ASN A 49 4.86 -7.82 3.44
C ASN A 49 4.92 -6.45 4.09
N ILE A 50 4.14 -5.50 3.57
CA ILE A 50 4.13 -4.14 4.09
C ILE A 50 3.46 -4.15 5.46
N SER A 51 4.13 -3.61 6.46
CA SER A 51 3.57 -3.57 7.81
C SER A 51 2.42 -2.59 7.89
N ASN A 52 1.52 -2.81 8.84
CA ASN A 52 0.40 -1.89 9.05
C ASN A 52 0.90 -0.48 9.36
N LYS A 53 1.97 -0.37 10.15
CA LYS A 53 2.54 0.92 10.47
C LYS A 53 2.97 1.66 9.21
N ALA A 54 3.63 0.97 8.29
CA ALA A 54 4.05 1.58 7.03
C ALA A 54 2.83 1.97 6.19
N ILE A 55 1.82 1.11 6.13
CA ILE A 55 0.59 1.40 5.39
C ILE A 55 -0.07 2.67 5.92
N PHE A 56 -0.15 2.81 7.24
CA PHE A 56 -0.79 3.97 7.85
C PHE A 56 -0.04 5.26 7.51
N GLU A 57 1.28 5.22 7.46
CA GLU A 57 2.07 6.39 7.10
C GLU A 57 1.96 6.70 5.61
N ILE A 58 1.98 5.69 4.76
CA ILE A 58 1.85 5.88 3.32
C ILE A 58 0.48 6.46 2.99
N ALA A 59 -0.55 6.05 3.70
CA ALA A 59 -1.91 6.52 3.47
C ALA A 59 -2.09 8.01 3.76
N LYS A 60 -1.14 8.64 4.43
CA LYS A 60 -1.20 10.08 4.69
C LYS A 60 -0.81 10.90 3.48
N LEU A 61 -0.21 10.27 2.46
CA LEU A 61 0.16 10.99 1.24
C LEU A 61 -1.10 11.35 0.46
N ASP A 62 -1.12 12.57 -0.08
CA ASP A 62 -2.34 13.12 -0.68
C ASP A 62 -2.93 12.28 -1.81
N ASN A 63 -2.08 11.70 -2.64
CA ASN A 63 -2.57 10.95 -3.80
C ASN A 63 -2.64 9.44 -3.57
N VAL A 64 -2.42 8.97 -2.35
CA VAL A 64 -2.63 7.56 -2.03
C VAL A 64 -4.07 7.39 -1.56
N ILE A 65 -4.87 6.69 -2.35
CA ILE A 65 -6.31 6.62 -2.11
C ILE A 65 -6.78 5.24 -1.67
N GLY A 66 -5.94 4.25 -1.70
CA GLY A 66 -6.38 2.91 -1.32
C GLY A 66 -5.26 1.90 -1.18
N TYR A 67 -5.64 0.70 -0.79
CA TYR A 67 -4.73 -0.39 -0.48
C TYR A 67 -5.37 -1.70 -0.92
N LYS A 68 -4.62 -2.50 -1.66
CA LYS A 68 -5.04 -3.82 -2.06
C LYS A 68 -4.13 -4.84 -1.42
N ASP A 69 -4.72 -5.81 -0.71
CA ASP A 69 -3.97 -6.82 0.02
C ASP A 69 -4.18 -8.19 -0.61
N SER A 70 -3.12 -8.77 -1.11
CA SER A 70 -3.13 -10.15 -1.60
C SER A 70 -2.22 -11.03 -0.75
N ALA A 71 -1.96 -10.63 0.48
CA ALA A 71 -1.14 -11.40 1.40
C ALA A 71 -1.92 -12.51 2.09
N ALA A 72 -3.23 -12.48 2.00
CA ALA A 72 -4.12 -13.46 2.65
C ALA A 72 -4.00 -13.44 4.18
N ASN A 73 -3.59 -12.31 4.74
CA ASN A 73 -3.50 -12.17 6.19
C ASN A 73 -4.72 -11.41 6.69
N MET A 74 -5.74 -12.16 7.11
CA MET A 74 -7.01 -11.57 7.52
C MET A 74 -6.87 -10.67 8.74
N ILE A 75 -6.01 -11.04 9.69
CA ILE A 75 -5.84 -10.24 10.90
C ILE A 75 -5.26 -8.88 10.55
N GLN A 76 -4.22 -8.85 9.72
CA GLN A 76 -3.61 -7.60 9.28
C GLN A 76 -4.61 -6.74 8.52
N PHE A 77 -5.36 -7.35 7.63
CA PHE A 77 -6.34 -6.63 6.83
C PHE A 77 -7.44 -6.02 7.69
N GLN A 78 -7.92 -6.78 8.68
CA GLN A 78 -8.96 -6.28 9.58
C GLN A 78 -8.46 -5.13 10.45
N GLN A 79 -7.21 -5.17 10.86
CA GLN A 79 -6.62 -4.07 11.61
C GLN A 79 -6.57 -2.80 10.77
N CYS A 80 -6.24 -2.94 9.49
CA CYS A 80 -6.24 -1.80 8.58
C CYS A 80 -7.65 -1.29 8.34
N LEU A 81 -8.61 -2.18 8.16
CA LEU A 81 -10.01 -1.76 8.00
C LEU A 81 -10.48 -0.94 9.18
N HIS A 82 -10.13 -1.40 10.38
CA HIS A 82 -10.51 -0.69 11.59
C HIS A 82 -9.88 0.70 11.65
N HIS A 83 -8.61 0.80 11.28
CA HIS A 83 -7.89 2.06 11.29
C HIS A 83 -8.50 3.09 10.34
N PHE A 84 -8.92 2.63 9.15
CA PHE A 84 -9.44 3.53 8.13
C PHE A 84 -10.96 3.68 8.15
N LYS A 85 -11.61 3.12 9.16
CA LYS A 85 -13.06 3.20 9.29
C LYS A 85 -13.49 4.67 9.36
N GLY A 86 -14.49 5.02 8.57
CA GLY A 86 -14.99 6.40 8.55
C GLY A 86 -14.20 7.34 7.65
N THR A 87 -13.20 6.84 6.94
CA THR A 87 -12.43 7.65 5.99
C THR A 87 -12.80 7.25 4.56
N ASP A 88 -12.29 8.03 3.60
CA ASP A 88 -12.50 7.72 2.18
C ASP A 88 -11.46 6.75 1.64
N PHE A 89 -10.53 6.29 2.46
CA PHE A 89 -9.48 5.38 2.02
C PHE A 89 -10.09 4.03 1.64
N LYS A 90 -9.76 3.54 0.44
CA LYS A 90 -10.38 2.33 -0.10
C LYS A 90 -9.53 1.11 0.20
N MET A 91 -10.18 0.03 0.58
CA MET A 91 -9.49 -1.21 0.96
C MET A 91 -10.05 -2.36 0.14
N PHE A 92 -9.16 -3.14 -0.44
CA PHE A 92 -9.55 -4.35 -1.17
C PHE A 92 -8.69 -5.52 -0.74
N MET A 93 -9.29 -6.69 -0.63
CA MET A 93 -8.54 -7.92 -0.42
C MET A 93 -8.79 -8.82 -1.62
N GLY A 94 -7.72 -9.32 -2.21
CA GLY A 94 -7.83 -10.22 -3.34
C GLY A 94 -6.96 -11.44 -3.11
N ASN A 95 -7.26 -12.49 -3.86
CA ASN A 95 -6.44 -13.68 -3.86
C ASN A 95 -5.54 -13.67 -5.08
N VAL A 96 -4.34 -14.23 -4.90
CA VAL A 96 -3.43 -14.40 -6.01
C VAL A 96 -3.53 -15.85 -6.42
N ASP A 97 -4.01 -16.10 -7.59
CA ASP A 97 -4.13 -17.47 -8.10
C ASP A 97 -3.10 -17.73 -9.17
#